data_0efa76504e93a45481858fb8be8d1b30
#
_entry.id   0efa76504e93a45481858fb8be8d1b30
#
_cell.length_a   1.000
_cell.length_b   1.000
_cell.length_c   1.000
_cell.angle_alpha   90.00
_cell.angle_beta   90.00
_cell.angle_gamma   90.00
#
_symmetry.space_group_name_H-M   'P 1'
#
loop_
_entity.id
_entity.type
_entity.pdbx_description
1 polymer ?
#
loop_
_entity_poly.entity_id
_entity_poly.type
_entity_poly.pdbx_seq_one_letter_code
_entity_poly.pdbx_strand_id
1 'polypeptide(L)'
;MSDIQSSKYYTKTDPVSIVPLGEYDVARAKEALVELLAPIGGLGFVKSGDVIIIKANLVSAMKPDEAATTHPVLLSALTELLIEAGAAEVVIGDSPGGLYNSAHLNKVYNATGMHDCEAHGAVLNTDFTESEAKFPEAKI
;
A
#
# COMPACT_ATOMS: atom_id res chain seq x y z
N MET A 1 -10.47 -34.78 15.50
CA MET A 1 -10.53 -33.67 14.54
C MET A 1 -10.88 -32.43 15.34
N SER A 2 -9.90 -31.61 15.65
CA SER A 2 -10.12 -30.39 16.44
C SER A 2 -10.81 -29.36 15.54
N ASP A 3 -11.98 -28.91 15.96
CA ASP A 3 -12.66 -27.78 15.33
C ASP A 3 -11.73 -26.58 15.34
N ILE A 4 -11.29 -26.15 14.16
CA ILE A 4 -10.65 -24.85 13.99
C ILE A 4 -11.75 -23.84 14.34
N GLN A 5 -11.69 -23.27 15.55
CA GLN A 5 -12.53 -22.13 15.92
C GLN A 5 -12.40 -21.09 14.82
N SER A 6 -13.51 -20.77 14.15
CA SER A 6 -13.56 -19.71 13.16
C SER A 6 -13.01 -18.43 13.81
N SER A 7 -11.96 -17.89 13.24
CA SER A 7 -11.38 -16.63 13.69
C SER A 7 -12.51 -15.58 13.76
N LYS A 8 -12.55 -14.79 14.84
CA LYS A 8 -13.46 -13.66 15.02
C LYS A 8 -13.43 -12.67 13.84
N TYR A 9 -12.39 -12.74 13.02
CA TYR A 9 -12.07 -11.78 11.96
C TYR A 9 -12.32 -12.29 10.54
N TYR A 10 -12.51 -13.62 10.36
CA TYR A 10 -12.72 -14.21 9.03
C TYR A 10 -13.83 -15.24 9.07
N THR A 11 -14.72 -15.17 8.12
CA THR A 11 -15.76 -16.18 7.89
C THR A 11 -15.50 -16.88 6.55
N LYS A 12 -16.05 -18.08 6.35
CA LYS A 12 -15.96 -18.79 5.07
C LYS A 12 -16.68 -18.07 3.92
N THR A 13 -17.43 -17.03 4.24
CA THR A 13 -18.24 -16.24 3.31
C THR A 13 -17.62 -14.89 2.99
N ASP A 14 -16.43 -14.59 3.54
CA ASP A 14 -15.76 -13.33 3.24
C ASP A 14 -15.39 -13.27 1.75
N PRO A 15 -15.71 -12.18 1.05
CA PRO A 15 -15.46 -12.08 -0.38
C PRO A 15 -13.95 -12.01 -0.65
N VAL A 16 -13.53 -12.70 -1.72
CA VAL A 16 -12.20 -12.54 -2.32
C VAL A 16 -12.39 -11.98 -3.71
N SER A 17 -11.81 -10.82 -3.98
CA SER A 17 -11.88 -10.19 -5.29
C SER A 17 -10.59 -10.41 -6.06
N ILE A 18 -10.71 -10.80 -7.33
CA ILE A 18 -9.58 -11.00 -8.24
C ILE A 18 -9.94 -10.33 -9.57
N VAL A 19 -9.13 -9.35 -9.97
CA VAL A 19 -9.31 -8.62 -11.23
C VAL A 19 -8.01 -8.72 -12.04
N PRO A 20 -8.07 -9.15 -13.30
CA PRO A 20 -6.90 -9.23 -14.15
C PRO A 20 -6.41 -7.82 -14.55
N LEU A 21 -5.09 -7.61 -14.53
CA LEU A 21 -4.44 -6.43 -15.08
C LEU A 21 -3.43 -6.89 -16.14
N GLY A 22 -3.79 -6.74 -17.41
CA GLY A 22 -2.98 -7.22 -18.54
C GLY A 22 -1.75 -6.35 -18.83
N GLU A 23 -1.71 -5.11 -18.33
CA GLU A 23 -0.67 -4.13 -18.61
C GLU A 23 -0.58 -3.14 -17.45
N TYR A 24 0.63 -2.77 -17.05
CA TYR A 24 0.86 -1.73 -16.04
C TYR A 24 0.75 -0.34 -16.66
N ASP A 25 -0.47 0.15 -16.73
CA ASP A 25 -0.88 1.51 -17.12
C ASP A 25 -1.72 2.11 -15.99
N VAL A 26 -1.51 3.38 -15.64
CA VAL A 26 -2.16 3.99 -14.47
C VAL A 26 -3.66 4.05 -14.63
N ALA A 27 -4.18 4.40 -15.81
CA ALA A 27 -5.63 4.50 -16.03
C ALA A 27 -6.30 3.11 -15.92
N ARG A 28 -5.70 2.09 -16.54
CA ARG A 28 -6.17 0.70 -16.43
C ARG A 28 -6.08 0.15 -15.01
N ALA A 29 -4.99 0.50 -14.31
CA ALA A 29 -4.83 0.12 -12.90
C ALA A 29 -5.88 0.77 -12.01
N LYS A 30 -6.28 2.03 -12.26
CA LYS A 30 -7.40 2.68 -11.56
C LYS A 30 -8.71 1.94 -11.78
N GLU A 31 -9.05 1.60 -13.03
CA GLU A 31 -10.27 0.85 -13.35
C GLU A 31 -10.27 -0.51 -12.63
N ALA A 32 -9.17 -1.25 -12.70
CA ALA A 32 -9.02 -2.54 -12.05
C ALA A 32 -9.12 -2.44 -10.51
N LEU A 33 -8.53 -1.42 -9.91
CA LEU A 33 -8.61 -1.18 -8.45
C LEU A 33 -10.03 -0.82 -8.01
N VAL A 34 -10.76 -0.02 -8.78
CA VAL A 34 -12.17 0.30 -8.49
C VAL A 34 -13.01 -0.98 -8.50
N GLU A 35 -12.86 -1.82 -9.52
CA GLU A 35 -13.54 -3.11 -9.59
C GLU A 35 -13.13 -4.05 -8.45
N LEU A 36 -11.82 -4.14 -8.17
CA LEU A 36 -11.27 -5.00 -7.12
C LEU A 36 -11.82 -4.65 -5.73
N LEU A 37 -11.96 -3.36 -5.43
CA LEU A 37 -12.36 -2.86 -4.12
C LEU A 37 -13.90 -2.81 -3.95
N ALA A 38 -14.67 -2.79 -5.04
CA ALA A 38 -16.11 -2.65 -4.99
C ALA A 38 -16.83 -3.65 -4.04
N PRO A 39 -16.48 -4.96 -4.02
CA PRO A 39 -17.14 -5.93 -3.13
C PRO A 39 -16.93 -5.69 -1.64
N ILE A 40 -15.92 -4.92 -1.27
CA ILE A 40 -15.59 -4.58 0.14
C ILE A 40 -15.95 -3.13 0.51
N GLY A 41 -16.70 -2.43 -0.35
CA GLY A 41 -17.17 -1.07 -0.11
C GLY A 41 -16.30 0.03 -0.72
N GLY A 42 -15.34 -0.33 -1.55
CA GLY A 42 -14.47 0.61 -2.26
C GLY A 42 -13.65 1.48 -1.30
N LEU A 43 -13.49 2.74 -1.65
CA LEU A 43 -12.79 3.74 -0.84
C LEU A 43 -13.75 4.58 0.03
N GLY A 44 -14.95 4.09 0.30
CA GLY A 44 -15.95 4.79 1.10
C GLY A 44 -15.54 5.07 2.56
N PHE A 45 -14.44 4.49 3.03
CA PHE A 45 -13.87 4.80 4.35
C PHE A 45 -13.08 6.11 4.37
N VAL A 46 -12.63 6.62 3.22
CA VAL A 46 -11.85 7.85 3.10
C VAL A 46 -12.75 9.05 3.37
N LYS A 47 -12.30 9.93 4.24
CA LYS A 47 -12.98 11.20 4.58
C LYS A 47 -12.17 12.37 4.04
N SER A 48 -12.87 13.46 3.75
CA SER A 48 -12.22 14.71 3.34
C SER A 48 -11.22 15.17 4.40
N GLY A 49 -9.98 15.38 3.98
CA GLY A 49 -8.90 15.82 4.84
C GLY A 49 -8.07 14.70 5.49
N ASP A 50 -8.39 13.43 5.23
CA ASP A 50 -7.60 12.32 5.76
C ASP A 50 -6.19 12.31 5.21
N VAL A 51 -5.24 11.92 6.06
CA VAL A 51 -3.88 11.49 5.66
C VAL A 51 -3.87 9.97 5.59
N ILE A 52 -3.62 9.44 4.41
CA ILE A 52 -3.62 7.99 4.16
C ILE A 52 -2.19 7.49 4.00
N ILE A 53 -1.85 6.47 4.75
CA ILE A 53 -0.53 5.81 4.63
C ILE A 53 -0.70 4.50 3.88
N ILE A 54 0.01 4.36 2.77
CA ILE A 54 0.14 3.11 2.02
C ILE A 54 1.43 2.41 2.45
N LYS A 55 1.30 1.29 3.13
CA LYS A 55 2.45 0.42 3.34
C LYS A 55 2.66 -0.43 2.09
N ALA A 56 3.65 -0.05 1.31
CA ALA A 56 4.12 -0.84 0.17
C ALA A 56 4.93 -2.07 0.65
N ASN A 57 5.22 -2.98 -0.27
CA ASN A 57 6.18 -4.06 -0.06
C ASN A 57 7.38 -3.84 -0.99
N LEU A 58 8.43 -3.21 -0.47
CA LEU A 58 9.59 -2.79 -1.25
C LEU A 58 10.76 -3.79 -1.16
N VAL A 59 10.75 -4.70 -0.21
CA VAL A 59 11.72 -5.79 0.00
C VAL A 59 13.17 -5.31 0.03
N SER A 60 13.68 -4.84 -1.12
CA SER A 60 15.03 -4.30 -1.30
C SER A 60 15.10 -3.48 -2.60
N ALA A 61 16.30 -3.00 -2.96
CA ALA A 61 16.53 -2.23 -4.18
C ALA A 61 16.44 -3.13 -5.44
N MET A 62 15.21 -3.49 -5.83
CA MET A 62 14.88 -4.34 -6.98
C MET A 62 14.02 -3.55 -7.98
N LYS A 63 14.14 -3.89 -9.26
CA LYS A 63 13.34 -3.25 -10.30
C LYS A 63 11.91 -3.78 -10.33
N PRO A 64 10.94 -2.98 -10.83
CA PRO A 64 9.54 -3.43 -10.93
C PRO A 64 9.34 -4.71 -11.75
N ASP A 65 10.12 -4.91 -12.81
CA ASP A 65 10.07 -6.07 -13.68
C ASP A 65 10.59 -7.38 -13.05
N GLU A 66 11.28 -7.28 -11.91
CA GLU A 66 11.69 -8.44 -11.11
C GLU A 66 10.52 -9.01 -10.26
N ALA A 67 9.36 -8.34 -10.26
CA ALA A 67 8.11 -8.76 -9.61
C ALA A 67 8.24 -9.11 -8.11
N ALA A 68 9.24 -8.56 -7.42
CA ALA A 68 9.48 -8.78 -6.01
C ALA A 68 8.91 -7.68 -5.11
N THR A 69 8.57 -6.52 -5.69
CA THR A 69 8.09 -5.33 -5.00
C THR A 69 6.69 -4.96 -5.47
N THR A 70 5.97 -4.18 -4.67
CA THR A 70 4.72 -3.57 -5.15
C THR A 70 5.04 -2.68 -6.35
N HIS A 71 4.33 -2.89 -7.46
CA HIS A 71 4.59 -2.16 -8.70
C HIS A 71 4.19 -0.68 -8.58
N PRO A 72 5.04 0.29 -8.98
CA PRO A 72 4.77 1.72 -8.80
C PRO A 72 3.48 2.20 -9.49
N VAL A 73 3.14 1.66 -10.64
CA VAL A 73 1.87 1.97 -11.36
C VAL A 73 0.64 1.68 -10.50
N LEU A 74 0.63 0.59 -9.72
CA LEU A 74 -0.49 0.29 -8.82
C LEU A 74 -0.57 1.31 -7.69
N LEU A 75 0.57 1.73 -7.15
CA LEU A 75 0.62 2.73 -6.09
C LEU A 75 0.24 4.12 -6.61
N SER A 76 0.67 4.49 -7.81
CA SER A 76 0.26 5.73 -8.49
C SER A 76 -1.25 5.76 -8.70
N ALA A 77 -1.82 4.69 -9.25
CA ALA A 77 -3.25 4.57 -9.47
C ALA A 77 -4.05 4.65 -8.16
N LEU A 78 -3.60 3.94 -7.11
CA LEU A 78 -4.24 4.00 -5.79
C LEU A 78 -4.13 5.38 -5.15
N THR A 79 -2.98 6.05 -5.31
CA THR A 79 -2.78 7.43 -4.83
C THR A 79 -3.80 8.38 -5.43
N GLU A 80 -3.95 8.37 -6.76
CA GLU A 80 -4.95 9.22 -7.43
C GLU A 80 -6.37 8.92 -6.94
N LEU A 81 -6.75 7.64 -6.82
CA LEU A 81 -8.07 7.25 -6.33
C LEU A 81 -8.32 7.73 -4.88
N LEU A 82 -7.31 7.67 -4.01
CA LEU A 82 -7.42 8.15 -2.63
C LEU A 82 -7.59 9.67 -2.56
N ILE A 83 -6.84 10.41 -3.38
CA ILE A 83 -6.99 11.87 -3.50
C ILE A 83 -8.38 12.22 -4.05
N GLU A 84 -8.84 11.55 -5.09
CA GLU A 84 -10.19 11.72 -5.66
C GLU A 84 -11.29 11.40 -4.64
N ALA A 85 -11.06 10.46 -3.73
CA ALA A 85 -11.96 10.13 -2.64
C ALA A 85 -11.96 11.16 -1.50
N GLY A 86 -11.02 12.11 -1.48
CA GLY A 86 -10.98 13.22 -0.52
C GLY A 86 -9.78 13.21 0.44
N ALA A 87 -8.82 12.31 0.29
CA ALA A 87 -7.59 12.36 1.08
C ALA A 87 -6.83 13.68 0.85
N ALA A 88 -6.36 14.30 1.92
CA ALA A 88 -5.54 15.51 1.84
C ALA A 88 -4.08 15.18 1.52
N GLU A 89 -3.62 14.01 1.92
CA GLU A 89 -2.27 13.55 1.67
C GLU A 89 -2.26 12.02 1.56
N VAL A 90 -1.43 11.48 0.67
CA VAL A 90 -1.17 10.05 0.54
C VAL A 90 0.33 9.81 0.68
N VAL A 91 0.71 9.11 1.74
CA VAL A 91 2.11 8.81 2.07
C VAL A 91 2.41 7.35 1.74
N ILE A 92 3.43 7.10 0.93
CA ILE A 92 3.92 5.75 0.64
C ILE A 92 5.15 5.48 1.49
N GLY A 93 5.15 4.36 2.20
CA GLY A 93 6.28 3.96 3.02
C GLY A 93 6.42 2.46 3.17
N ASP A 94 7.61 2.05 3.52
CA ASP A 94 7.95 0.68 3.92
C ASP A 94 9.24 0.70 4.75
N SER A 95 9.51 -0.41 5.43
CA SER A 95 10.82 -0.69 6.04
C SER A 95 11.49 -1.84 5.30
N PRO A 96 12.11 -1.57 4.13
CA PRO A 96 12.77 -2.60 3.33
C PRO A 96 13.97 -3.19 4.08
N GLY A 97 14.36 -4.41 3.69
CA GLY A 97 15.54 -5.07 4.26
C GLY A 97 16.82 -4.26 4.05
N GLY A 98 17.72 -4.32 5.02
CA GLY A 98 19.02 -3.65 4.98
C GLY A 98 19.20 -2.59 6.06
N LEU A 99 20.04 -1.60 5.80
CA LEU A 99 20.31 -0.51 6.74
C LEU A 99 19.15 0.47 6.79
N TYR A 100 18.63 0.74 7.98
CA TYR A 100 17.53 1.68 8.17
C TYR A 100 18.07 3.11 8.25
N ASN A 101 18.33 3.70 7.10
CA ASN A 101 18.79 5.09 6.96
C ASN A 101 18.34 5.69 5.61
N SER A 102 18.40 7.01 5.50
CA SER A 102 17.93 7.76 4.33
C SER A 102 18.66 7.38 3.03
N ALA A 103 19.96 7.11 3.10
CA ALA A 103 20.73 6.76 1.89
C ALA A 103 20.30 5.41 1.32
N HIS A 104 20.07 4.42 2.20
CA HIS A 104 19.58 3.10 1.77
C HIS A 104 18.15 3.18 1.26
N LEU A 105 17.27 3.88 1.97
CA LEU A 105 15.87 4.04 1.56
C LEU A 105 15.75 4.75 0.21
N ASN A 106 16.50 5.83 -0.01
CA ASN A 106 16.54 6.50 -1.30
C ASN A 106 17.02 5.57 -2.43
N LYS A 107 18.03 4.71 -2.15
CA LYS A 107 18.45 3.70 -3.12
C LYS A 107 17.32 2.73 -3.46
N VAL A 108 16.54 2.30 -2.47
CA VAL A 108 15.38 1.43 -2.69
C VAL A 108 14.31 2.15 -3.50
N TYR A 109 13.91 3.37 -3.14
CA TYR A 109 12.92 4.15 -3.87
C TYR A 109 13.32 4.38 -5.35
N ASN A 110 14.59 4.69 -5.59
CA ASN A 110 15.11 4.82 -6.96
C ASN A 110 15.02 3.52 -7.75
N ALA A 111 15.45 2.40 -7.16
CA ALA A 111 15.48 1.11 -7.85
C ALA A 111 14.08 0.56 -8.13
N THR A 112 13.14 0.76 -7.20
CA THR A 112 11.76 0.27 -7.29
C THR A 112 10.84 1.19 -8.10
N GLY A 113 11.33 2.36 -8.57
CA GLY A 113 10.54 3.32 -9.33
C GLY A 113 9.51 4.08 -8.49
N MET A 114 9.64 4.11 -7.15
CA MET A 114 8.66 4.76 -6.28
C MET A 114 8.55 6.27 -6.50
N HIS A 115 9.63 6.93 -6.96
CA HIS A 115 9.60 8.35 -7.30
C HIS A 115 8.58 8.69 -8.40
N ASP A 116 8.21 7.74 -9.25
CA ASP A 116 7.15 7.95 -10.25
C ASP A 116 5.80 8.26 -9.60
N CYS A 117 5.56 7.73 -8.38
CA CYS A 117 4.32 7.97 -7.64
C CYS A 117 4.16 9.44 -7.20
N GLU A 118 5.26 10.19 -7.07
CA GLU A 118 5.22 11.60 -6.67
C GLU A 118 4.55 12.47 -7.76
N ALA A 119 4.70 12.10 -9.03
CA ALA A 119 4.00 12.76 -10.14
C ALA A 119 2.47 12.57 -10.08
N HIS A 120 1.99 11.59 -9.31
CA HIS A 120 0.58 11.27 -9.07
C HIS A 120 0.07 11.77 -7.71
N GLY A 121 0.89 12.56 -7.01
CA GLY A 121 0.52 13.21 -5.75
C GLY A 121 0.88 12.46 -4.48
N ALA A 122 1.64 11.35 -4.57
CA ALA A 122 2.15 10.67 -3.40
C ALA A 122 3.31 11.44 -2.75
N VAL A 123 3.45 11.28 -1.44
CA VAL A 123 4.64 11.66 -0.66
C VAL A 123 5.38 10.38 -0.28
N LEU A 124 6.67 10.30 -0.57
CA LEU A 124 7.48 9.18 -0.10
C LEU A 124 7.94 9.41 1.33
N ASN A 125 7.66 8.45 2.22
CA ASN A 125 8.09 8.56 3.61
C ASN A 125 9.61 8.46 3.72
N THR A 126 10.23 9.52 4.23
CA THR A 126 11.66 9.60 4.56
C THR A 126 11.89 9.93 6.04
N ASP A 127 10.82 9.92 6.85
CA ASP A 127 10.90 10.16 8.28
C ASP A 127 11.30 8.88 9.02
N PHE A 128 12.39 8.96 9.77
CA PHE A 128 12.93 7.90 10.61
C PHE A 128 12.69 8.17 12.10
N THR A 129 11.83 9.12 12.44
CA THR A 129 11.49 9.42 13.81
C THR A 129 10.84 8.22 14.47
N GLU A 130 11.42 7.76 15.56
CA GLU A 130 10.89 6.65 16.34
C GLU A 130 9.87 7.18 17.37
N SER A 131 8.77 6.43 17.52
CA SER A 131 7.81 6.62 18.59
C SER A 131 7.61 5.33 19.37
N GLU A 132 7.51 5.43 20.70
CA GLU A 132 7.22 4.29 21.57
C GLU A 132 5.70 4.14 21.72
N ALA A 133 5.15 2.98 21.32
CA ALA A 133 3.77 2.62 21.60
C ALA A 133 3.74 1.55 22.70
N LYS A 134 3.01 1.82 23.80
CA LYS A 134 2.84 0.88 24.91
C LYS A 134 1.48 0.17 24.76
N PHE A 135 1.52 -1.15 24.71
CA PHE A 135 0.32 -2.00 24.69
C PHE A 135 0.29 -2.82 25.99
N PRO A 136 -0.22 -2.27 27.12
CA PRO A 136 -0.16 -2.93 28.42
C PRO A 136 -0.92 -4.25 28.48
N GLU A 137 -1.84 -4.51 27.55
CA GLU A 137 -2.62 -5.74 27.45
C GLU A 137 -2.11 -6.71 26.37
N ALA A 138 -0.98 -6.41 25.73
CA ALA A 138 -0.39 -7.32 24.76
C ALA A 138 -0.02 -8.65 25.43
N LYS A 139 -0.64 -9.73 24.99
CA LYS A 139 -0.27 -11.10 25.38
C LYS A 139 0.71 -11.61 24.33
N ILE A 140 1.92 -11.93 24.77
CA ILE A 140 2.96 -12.60 23.97
C ILE A 140 2.77 -14.12 24.13
#